data_e2343882c488ddd6ef1f5d5f00eeb737
#
_entry.id   e2343882c488ddd6ef1f5d5f00eeb737
#
_cell.length_a   1.000
_cell.length_b   1.000
_cell.length_c   1.000
_cell.angle_alpha   90.00
_cell.angle_beta   90.00
_cell.angle_gamma   90.00
#
_symmetry.space_group_name_H-M   'P 1'
#
loop_
_entity.id
_entity.type
_entity.pdbx_description
1 polymer ?
#
loop_
_entity_poly.entity_id
_entity_poly.type
_entity_poly.pdbx_seq_one_letter_code
_entity_poly.pdbx_strand_id
1 'polypeptide(L)'
;MNDLHRLLSMAPARRSEHLSFNLLEFRFFRNSERGAALPFGNHWFLSMLVVVPYILSMEMILFRAKRYFVMLGKNMVGVVAFHEEPDSLLVASLGVAKEYRRLGVATYVLRHAEKLTVRLGKEWLELTVLKRNIPAQRLYVKSGFSVVKERRWSFIMKKQARFH
;
A
#
# COMPACT_ATOMS: atom_id res chain seq x y z
N MET A 1 3.17 -8.82 21.75
CA MET A 1 2.96 -7.88 20.62
C MET A 1 4.22 -7.03 20.31
N ASN A 2 5.17 -6.90 21.24
CA ASN A 2 6.39 -6.09 21.04
C ASN A 2 7.47 -6.75 20.17
N ASP A 3 7.57 -8.07 20.12
CA ASP A 3 8.69 -8.75 19.44
C ASP A 3 8.54 -8.76 17.92
N LEU A 4 7.31 -8.83 17.38
CA LEU A 4 7.09 -8.78 15.94
C LEU A 4 7.59 -7.47 15.32
N HIS A 5 7.37 -6.33 15.99
CA HIS A 5 7.83 -5.03 15.51
C HIS A 5 9.35 -4.89 15.49
N ARG A 6 10.09 -5.61 16.35
CA ARG A 6 11.55 -5.63 16.35
C ARG A 6 12.12 -6.41 15.18
N LEU A 7 11.38 -7.40 14.67
CA LEU A 7 11.79 -8.24 13.55
C LEU A 7 11.34 -7.71 12.18
N LEU A 8 10.42 -6.73 12.17
CA LEU A 8 9.96 -6.11 10.94
C LEU A 8 10.99 -5.07 10.44
N SER A 9 11.32 -5.16 9.16
CA SER A 9 12.18 -4.21 8.47
C SER A 9 11.63 -3.87 7.09
N MET A 10 12.15 -2.81 6.48
CA MET A 10 11.79 -2.40 5.13
C MET A 10 13.05 -2.37 4.28
N ALA A 11 13.09 -3.18 3.23
CA ALA A 11 14.18 -3.24 2.27
C ALA A 11 13.78 -2.52 0.97
N PRO A 12 14.59 -1.58 0.46
CA PRO A 12 14.27 -0.91 -0.81
C PRO A 12 14.30 -1.92 -1.94
N ALA A 13 13.29 -1.88 -2.81
CA ALA A 13 13.27 -2.68 -4.04
C ALA A 13 14.21 -2.04 -5.08
N ARG A 14 15.08 -2.84 -5.70
CA ARG A 14 15.93 -2.40 -6.80
C ARG A 14 15.10 -2.21 -8.06
N ARG A 15 15.58 -1.42 -9.02
CA ARG A 15 14.89 -1.21 -10.31
C ARG A 15 14.61 -2.52 -11.06
N SER A 16 15.54 -3.47 -11.01
CA SER A 16 15.37 -4.81 -11.60
C SER A 16 14.26 -5.65 -10.95
N GLU A 17 13.82 -5.28 -9.74
CA GLU A 17 12.80 -6.00 -8.97
C GLU A 17 11.40 -5.34 -9.08
N HIS A 18 11.24 -4.26 -9.85
CA HIS A 18 9.98 -3.55 -9.97
C HIS A 18 8.87 -4.41 -10.56
N LEU A 19 9.18 -5.25 -11.57
CA LEU A 19 8.19 -6.17 -12.12
C LEU A 19 7.75 -7.20 -11.08
N SER A 20 8.71 -7.77 -10.34
CA SER A 20 8.41 -8.70 -9.23
C SER A 20 7.59 -8.03 -8.14
N PHE A 21 7.90 -6.78 -7.81
CA PHE A 21 7.12 -5.98 -6.86
C PHE A 21 5.66 -5.83 -7.32
N ASN A 22 5.42 -5.45 -8.58
CA ASN A 22 4.08 -5.25 -9.11
C ASN A 22 3.28 -6.56 -9.20
N LEU A 23 3.94 -7.67 -9.55
CA LEU A 23 3.31 -8.99 -9.55
C LEU A 23 2.89 -9.42 -8.13
N LEU A 24 3.73 -9.14 -7.13
CA LEU A 24 3.42 -9.43 -5.73
C LEU A 24 2.31 -8.53 -5.21
N GLU A 25 2.36 -7.24 -5.54
CA GLU A 25 1.29 -6.30 -5.22
C GLU A 25 -0.04 -6.77 -5.80
N PHE A 26 -0.07 -7.14 -7.09
CA PHE A 26 -1.24 -7.72 -7.73
C PHE A 26 -1.71 -9.00 -7.05
N ARG A 27 -0.79 -9.91 -6.68
CA ARG A 27 -1.11 -11.15 -5.95
C ARG A 27 -1.71 -10.85 -4.58
N PHE A 28 -1.15 -9.90 -3.84
CA PHE A 28 -1.68 -9.50 -2.53
C PHE A 28 -3.05 -8.82 -2.65
N PHE A 29 -3.25 -8.03 -3.70
CA PHE A 29 -4.53 -7.38 -3.98
C PHE A 29 -5.60 -8.39 -4.39
N ARG A 30 -5.27 -9.34 -5.26
CA ARG A 30 -6.17 -10.42 -5.69
C ARG A 30 -6.59 -11.34 -4.56
N ASN A 31 -5.66 -11.65 -3.65
CA ASN A 31 -5.91 -12.53 -2.50
C ASN A 31 -6.56 -11.83 -1.31
N SER A 32 -6.93 -10.56 -1.43
CA SER A 32 -7.80 -9.94 -0.43
C SER A 32 -9.19 -10.56 -0.60
N GLU A 33 -9.80 -11.07 0.49
CA GLU A 33 -11.08 -11.82 0.47
C GLU A 33 -12.26 -11.05 -0.14
N ARG A 34 -12.08 -9.78 -0.42
CA ARG A 34 -13.00 -8.85 -1.09
C ARG A 34 -12.28 -8.01 -2.14
N GLY A 35 -11.05 -8.42 -2.50
CA GLY A 35 -10.30 -7.87 -3.62
C GLY A 35 -11.12 -8.03 -4.90
N ALA A 36 -10.94 -7.14 -5.82
CA ALA A 36 -11.57 -7.15 -7.09
C ALA A 36 -11.65 -8.59 -7.62
N ALA A 37 -12.82 -9.21 -7.54
CA ALA A 37 -13.15 -10.22 -8.52
C ALA A 37 -12.83 -9.56 -9.85
N LEU A 38 -11.87 -10.12 -10.59
CA LEU A 38 -11.63 -9.69 -11.96
C LEU A 38 -13.00 -9.68 -12.62
N PRO A 39 -13.42 -8.61 -13.30
CA PRO A 39 -14.80 -8.42 -13.72
C PRO A 39 -15.33 -9.52 -14.65
N PHE A 40 -14.51 -10.47 -15.05
CA PHE A 40 -14.78 -11.47 -16.09
C PHE A 40 -14.61 -12.94 -15.61
N GLY A 41 -14.60 -13.21 -14.29
CA GLY A 41 -14.56 -14.59 -13.78
C GLY A 41 -13.34 -15.40 -14.28
N ASN A 42 -13.61 -16.61 -14.84
CA ASN A 42 -12.55 -17.51 -15.36
C ASN A 42 -12.00 -17.13 -16.75
N HIS A 43 -12.46 -16.06 -17.38
CA HIS A 43 -11.94 -15.63 -18.67
C HIS A 43 -10.60 -14.88 -18.49
N TRP A 44 -9.52 -15.64 -18.37
CA TRP A 44 -8.16 -15.13 -18.16
C TRP A 44 -7.71 -14.13 -19.24
N PHE A 45 -8.13 -14.31 -20.50
CA PHE A 45 -7.77 -13.43 -21.62
C PHE A 45 -8.42 -12.03 -21.45
N LEU A 46 -9.71 -11.97 -21.09
CA LEU A 46 -10.39 -10.70 -20.81
C LEU A 46 -9.83 -10.02 -19.57
N SER A 47 -9.40 -10.81 -18.57
CA SER A 47 -8.70 -10.29 -17.41
C SER A 47 -7.37 -9.66 -17.76
N MET A 48 -6.63 -10.22 -18.74
CA MET A 48 -5.38 -9.65 -19.27
C MET A 48 -5.57 -8.28 -19.91
N LEU A 49 -6.69 -8.06 -20.62
CA LEU A 49 -7.01 -6.77 -21.23
C LEU A 49 -7.21 -5.64 -20.20
N VAL A 50 -7.53 -5.99 -18.97
CA VAL A 50 -7.68 -5.02 -17.85
C VAL A 50 -6.41 -4.95 -17.02
N VAL A 51 -5.77 -6.09 -16.77
CA VAL A 51 -4.59 -6.20 -15.88
C VAL A 51 -3.36 -5.57 -16.52
N VAL A 52 -3.12 -5.77 -17.82
CA VAL A 52 -1.94 -5.20 -18.50
C VAL A 52 -2.00 -3.66 -18.53
N PRO A 53 -3.09 -3.01 -18.97
CA PRO A 53 -3.22 -1.55 -18.88
C PRO A 53 -3.15 -1.05 -17.44
N TYR A 54 -3.71 -1.79 -16.46
CA TYR A 54 -3.61 -1.45 -15.05
C TYR A 54 -2.16 -1.47 -14.57
N ILE A 55 -1.39 -2.53 -14.87
CA ILE A 55 0.04 -2.61 -14.52
C ILE A 55 0.82 -1.49 -15.19
N LEU A 56 0.58 -1.23 -16.48
CA LEU A 56 1.25 -0.15 -17.21
C LEU A 56 0.91 1.24 -16.66
N SER A 57 -0.37 1.46 -16.30
CA SER A 57 -0.80 2.72 -15.67
C SER A 57 -0.21 2.87 -14.27
N MET A 58 -0.11 1.79 -13.51
CA MET A 58 0.55 1.77 -12.20
C MET A 58 2.05 2.03 -12.33
N GLU A 59 2.74 1.45 -13.34
CA GLU A 59 4.14 1.78 -13.61
C GLU A 59 4.32 3.26 -13.94
N MET A 60 3.42 3.84 -14.74
CA MET A 60 3.48 5.27 -15.08
C MET A 60 3.23 6.17 -13.85
N ILE A 61 2.24 5.82 -13.02
CA ILE A 61 1.93 6.54 -11.77
C ILE A 61 3.04 6.33 -10.73
N LEU A 62 3.60 5.12 -10.65
CA LEU A 62 4.60 4.73 -9.65
C LEU A 62 6.04 4.90 -10.15
N PHE A 63 6.26 5.46 -11.35
CA PHE A 63 7.61 5.62 -11.92
C PHE A 63 8.57 6.35 -10.97
N ARG A 64 8.06 7.31 -10.21
CA ARG A 64 8.81 8.04 -9.18
C ARG A 64 8.63 7.50 -7.76
N ALA A 65 7.81 6.47 -7.57
CA ALA A 65 7.56 5.94 -6.25
C ALA A 65 8.74 5.10 -5.75
N LYS A 66 9.14 5.33 -4.52
CA LYS A 66 10.09 4.49 -3.80
C LYS A 66 9.39 3.24 -3.30
N ARG A 67 9.83 2.07 -3.75
CA ARG A 67 9.24 0.76 -3.45
C ARG A 67 10.05 0.03 -2.40
N TYR A 68 9.36 -0.64 -1.46
CA TYR A 68 10.00 -1.38 -0.38
C TYR A 68 9.31 -2.72 -0.18
N PHE A 69 10.12 -3.75 0.05
CA PHE A 69 9.67 -5.03 0.59
C PHE A 69 9.59 -4.92 2.11
N VAL A 70 8.50 -5.41 2.68
CA VAL A 70 8.33 -5.52 4.13
C VAL A 70 8.78 -6.90 4.55
N MET A 71 9.81 -6.96 5.37
CA MET A 71 10.46 -8.20 5.80
C MET A 71 10.13 -8.51 7.26
N LEU A 72 9.94 -9.78 7.57
CA LEU A 72 9.91 -10.31 8.93
C LEU A 72 11.06 -11.33 9.05
N GLY A 73 12.18 -10.89 9.60
CA GLY A 73 13.44 -11.62 9.49
C GLY A 73 13.83 -11.82 8.02
N LYS A 74 13.94 -13.06 7.57
CA LYS A 74 14.26 -13.41 6.16
C LYS A 74 13.02 -13.52 5.26
N ASN A 75 11.82 -13.51 5.83
CA ASN A 75 10.57 -13.72 5.09
C ASN A 75 10.00 -12.39 4.60
N MET A 76 9.69 -12.31 3.30
CA MET A 76 8.96 -11.19 2.74
C MET A 76 7.46 -11.35 3.05
N VAL A 77 6.91 -10.40 3.81
CA VAL A 77 5.54 -10.44 4.32
C VAL A 77 4.63 -9.38 3.72
N GLY A 78 5.19 -8.45 2.96
CA GLY A 78 4.41 -7.39 2.34
C GLY A 78 5.22 -6.53 1.39
N VAL A 79 4.52 -5.59 0.77
CA VAL A 79 5.09 -4.57 -0.13
C VAL A 79 4.47 -3.21 0.19
N VAL A 80 5.23 -2.15 0.00
CA VAL A 80 4.73 -0.76 0.11
C VAL A 80 5.45 0.14 -0.90
N ALA A 81 4.71 1.09 -1.47
CA ALA A 81 5.26 2.13 -2.31
C ALA A 81 4.89 3.51 -1.78
N PHE A 82 5.87 4.42 -1.74
CA PHE A 82 5.69 5.81 -1.35
C PHE A 82 5.98 6.72 -2.54
N HIS A 83 5.14 7.72 -2.74
CA HIS A 83 5.34 8.79 -3.70
C HIS A 83 5.37 10.13 -2.98
N GLU A 84 6.40 10.94 -3.27
CA GLU A 84 6.53 12.27 -2.70
C GLU A 84 5.74 13.27 -3.54
N GLU A 85 4.77 13.92 -2.92
CA GLU A 85 4.01 15.04 -3.45
C GLU A 85 4.54 16.35 -2.84
N PRO A 86 4.20 17.54 -3.36
CA PRO A 86 4.68 18.79 -2.81
C PRO A 86 4.47 18.92 -1.30
N ASP A 87 3.25 18.67 -0.80
CA ASP A 87 2.88 18.86 0.60
C ASP A 87 2.61 17.55 1.35
N SER A 88 2.64 16.41 0.66
CA SER A 88 2.29 15.12 1.25
C SER A 88 3.23 14.00 0.85
N LEU A 89 3.24 12.95 1.66
CA LEU A 89 3.75 11.64 1.30
C LEU A 89 2.56 10.72 1.00
N LEU A 90 2.44 10.28 -0.25
CA LEU A 90 1.38 9.37 -0.67
C LEU A 90 1.84 7.92 -0.42
N VAL A 91 1.04 7.16 0.35
CA VAL A 91 1.13 5.70 0.38
C VAL A 91 0.41 5.18 -0.86
N ALA A 92 1.16 5.02 -1.95
CA ALA A 92 0.62 4.68 -3.26
C ALA A 92 0.15 3.22 -3.32
N SER A 93 0.83 2.34 -2.57
CA SER A 93 0.50 0.92 -2.46
C SER A 93 0.84 0.40 -1.07
N LEU A 94 0.03 -0.50 -0.54
CA LEU A 94 0.29 -1.25 0.70
C LEU A 94 -0.37 -2.62 0.61
N GLY A 95 0.44 -3.66 0.50
CA GLY A 95 -0.01 -5.05 0.47
C GLY A 95 0.64 -5.89 1.57
N VAL A 96 -0.14 -6.76 2.23
CA VAL A 96 0.34 -7.71 3.23
C VAL A 96 -0.13 -9.11 2.84
N ALA A 97 0.79 -10.07 2.84
CA ALA A 97 0.49 -11.48 2.56
C ALA A 97 -0.57 -12.01 3.54
N LYS A 98 -1.47 -12.87 3.03
CA LYS A 98 -2.67 -13.31 3.76
C LYS A 98 -2.32 -13.88 5.13
N GLU A 99 -1.28 -14.67 5.20
CA GLU A 99 -0.78 -15.37 6.38
C GLU A 99 -0.26 -14.42 7.47
N TYR A 100 0.13 -13.20 7.09
CA TYR A 100 0.69 -12.18 7.98
C TYR A 100 -0.27 -11.01 8.26
N ARG A 101 -1.53 -11.13 7.82
CA ARG A 101 -2.57 -10.13 8.12
C ARG A 101 -2.98 -10.22 9.58
N ARG A 102 -3.48 -9.10 10.12
CA ARG A 102 -3.93 -8.96 11.52
C ARG A 102 -2.81 -9.09 12.57
N LEU A 103 -1.57 -9.28 12.15
CA LEU A 103 -0.39 -9.33 13.01
C LEU A 103 0.28 -7.95 13.22
N GLY A 104 -0.31 -6.87 12.75
CA GLY A 104 0.22 -5.50 12.92
C GLY A 104 1.19 -5.03 11.84
N VAL A 105 1.48 -5.84 10.81
CA VAL A 105 2.42 -5.49 9.72
C VAL A 105 2.04 -4.17 9.04
N ALA A 106 0.77 -4.00 8.63
CA ALA A 106 0.32 -2.75 8.00
C ALA A 106 0.40 -1.55 8.95
N THR A 107 0.12 -1.75 10.24
CA THR A 107 0.28 -0.69 11.27
C THR A 107 1.74 -0.27 11.42
N TYR A 108 2.67 -1.21 11.38
CA TYR A 108 4.11 -0.93 11.38
C TYR A 108 4.50 -0.06 10.19
N VAL A 109 4.05 -0.43 8.97
CA VAL A 109 4.33 0.33 7.75
C VAL A 109 3.77 1.75 7.83
N LEU A 110 2.53 1.93 8.31
CA LEU A 110 1.92 3.26 8.45
C LEU A 110 2.66 4.14 9.46
N ARG A 111 3.15 3.58 10.58
CA ARG A 111 4.00 4.31 11.53
C ARG A 111 5.35 4.70 10.91
N HIS A 112 5.94 3.83 10.10
CA HIS A 112 7.16 4.15 9.36
C HIS A 112 6.91 5.27 8.34
N ALA A 113 5.79 5.20 7.60
CA ALA A 113 5.37 6.24 6.66
C ALA A 113 5.20 7.59 7.36
N GLU A 114 4.57 7.62 8.53
CA GLU A 114 4.41 8.85 9.33
C GLU A 114 5.77 9.48 9.72
N LYS A 115 6.70 8.66 10.23
CA LYS A 115 8.07 9.13 10.54
C LYS A 115 8.79 9.63 9.29
N LEU A 116 8.58 8.98 8.14
CA LEU A 116 9.17 9.40 6.87
C LEU A 116 8.56 10.73 6.40
N THR A 117 7.25 10.92 6.55
CA THR A 117 6.53 12.16 6.23
C THR A 117 7.14 13.34 7.00
N VAL A 118 7.34 13.18 8.31
CA VAL A 118 7.99 14.18 9.16
C VAL A 118 9.42 14.46 8.71
N ARG A 119 10.23 13.43 8.45
CA ARG A 119 11.63 13.57 8.00
C ARG A 119 11.75 14.29 6.66
N LEU A 120 10.78 14.14 5.78
CA LEU A 120 10.72 14.81 4.48
C LEU A 120 10.14 16.22 4.57
N GLY A 121 9.77 16.71 5.77
CA GLY A 121 9.16 18.02 5.97
C GLY A 121 7.77 18.14 5.34
N LYS A 122 7.06 17.01 5.12
CA LYS A 122 5.72 17.01 4.53
C LYS A 122 4.66 17.17 5.61
N GLU A 123 3.63 17.95 5.31
CA GLU A 123 2.53 18.21 6.24
C GLU A 123 1.58 17.01 6.37
N TRP A 124 1.36 16.28 5.27
CA TRP A 124 0.32 15.27 5.20
C TRP A 124 0.86 13.90 4.80
N LEU A 125 0.36 12.87 5.47
CA LEU A 125 0.41 11.48 5.00
C LEU A 125 -0.92 11.17 4.33
N GLU A 126 -0.88 10.79 3.04
CA GLU A 126 -2.07 10.57 2.21
C GLU A 126 -2.14 9.14 1.69
N LEU A 127 -3.36 8.65 1.47
CA LEU A 127 -3.62 7.40 0.79
C LEU A 127 -4.99 7.42 0.11
N THR A 128 -5.17 6.49 -0.84
CA THR A 128 -6.48 6.22 -1.44
C THR A 128 -6.91 4.80 -1.10
N VAL A 129 -8.18 4.63 -0.69
CA VAL A 129 -8.76 3.34 -0.36
C VAL A 129 -10.07 3.10 -1.07
N LEU A 130 -10.29 1.90 -1.62
CA LEU A 130 -11.56 1.53 -2.24
C LEU A 130 -12.67 1.47 -1.18
N LYS A 131 -13.87 1.97 -1.53
CA LYS A 131 -15.05 1.93 -0.65
C LYS A 131 -15.41 0.52 -0.18
N ARG A 132 -15.20 -0.49 -1.03
CA ARG A 132 -15.43 -1.91 -0.69
C ARG A 132 -14.37 -2.52 0.22
N ASN A 133 -13.21 -1.88 0.41
CA ASN A 133 -12.13 -2.39 1.26
C ASN A 133 -12.32 -1.94 2.72
N ILE A 134 -13.41 -2.42 3.34
CA ILE A 134 -13.78 -2.07 4.72
C ILE A 134 -12.66 -2.39 5.74
N PRO A 135 -11.94 -3.54 5.65
CA PRO A 135 -10.85 -3.81 6.58
C PRO A 135 -9.73 -2.77 6.54
N ALA A 136 -9.36 -2.29 5.35
CA ALA A 136 -8.34 -1.24 5.21
C ALA A 136 -8.84 0.12 5.73
N GLN A 137 -10.10 0.48 5.44
CA GLN A 137 -10.69 1.71 5.97
C GLN A 137 -10.65 1.74 7.51
N ARG A 138 -11.05 0.63 8.17
CA ARG A 138 -10.98 0.52 9.63
C ARG A 138 -9.55 0.65 10.16
N LEU A 139 -8.57 0.06 9.46
CA LEU A 139 -7.16 0.20 9.80
C LEU A 139 -6.72 1.67 9.73
N TYR A 140 -7.05 2.36 8.63
CA TYR A 140 -6.64 3.75 8.40
C TYR A 140 -7.28 4.70 9.40
N VAL A 141 -8.60 4.57 9.65
CA VAL A 141 -9.29 5.34 10.71
C VAL A 141 -8.63 5.10 12.07
N LYS A 142 -8.36 3.83 12.44
CA LYS A 142 -7.66 3.50 13.69
C LYS A 142 -6.22 4.05 13.75
N SER A 143 -5.60 4.28 12.59
CA SER A 143 -4.27 4.87 12.46
C SER A 143 -4.29 6.41 12.43
N GLY A 144 -5.45 7.04 12.59
CA GLY A 144 -5.63 8.49 12.66
C GLY A 144 -5.84 9.18 11.32
N PHE A 145 -6.16 8.43 10.26
CA PHE A 145 -6.57 9.03 8.99
C PHE A 145 -8.04 9.43 9.00
N SER A 146 -8.36 10.54 8.34
CA SER A 146 -9.73 10.99 8.07
C SER A 146 -9.99 11.08 6.57
N VAL A 147 -11.25 10.90 6.17
CA VAL A 147 -11.67 11.06 4.78
C VAL A 147 -11.70 12.56 4.46
N VAL A 148 -10.93 12.97 3.45
CA VAL A 148 -10.88 14.35 2.97
C VAL A 148 -11.58 14.53 1.62
N LYS A 149 -11.72 13.45 0.86
CA LYS A 149 -12.44 13.47 -0.41
C LYS A 149 -13.06 12.12 -0.71
N GLU A 150 -14.32 12.15 -1.11
CA GLU A 150 -15.02 10.99 -1.64
C GLU A 150 -14.98 11.01 -3.16
N ARG A 151 -14.65 9.88 -3.77
CA ARG A 151 -14.74 9.61 -5.20
C ARG A 151 -15.79 8.52 -5.44
N ARG A 152 -16.16 8.28 -6.70
CA ARG A 152 -17.17 7.26 -7.05
C ARG A 152 -16.90 5.89 -6.41
N TRP A 153 -15.65 5.42 -6.42
CA TRP A 153 -15.27 4.06 -5.99
C TRP A 153 -14.29 4.03 -4.81
N SER A 154 -13.79 5.19 -4.37
CA SER A 154 -12.74 5.28 -3.36
C SER A 154 -12.88 6.50 -2.47
N PHE A 155 -12.17 6.47 -1.35
CA PHE A 155 -11.92 7.63 -0.49
C PHE A 155 -10.46 8.03 -0.60
N ILE A 156 -10.20 9.34 -0.61
CA ILE A 156 -8.88 9.89 -0.29
C ILE A 156 -8.89 10.19 1.20
N MET A 157 -7.90 9.66 1.90
CA MET A 157 -7.76 9.84 3.33
C MET A 157 -6.41 10.50 3.63
N LYS A 158 -6.40 11.41 4.59
CA LYS A 158 -5.19 12.11 5.05
C LYS A 158 -5.04 12.01 6.56
N LYS A 159 -3.81 12.06 7.00
CA LYS A 159 -3.40 12.22 8.38
C LYS A 159 -2.37 13.33 8.44
N GLN A 160 -2.55 14.29 9.35
CA GLN A 160 -1.54 15.33 9.57
C GLN A 160 -0.30 14.73 10.22
N ALA A 161 0.87 15.04 9.69
CA ALA A 161 2.13 14.68 10.29
C ALA A 161 2.34 15.51 11.58
N ARG A 162 2.68 14.85 12.69
CA ARG A 162 2.96 15.54 13.94
C ARG A 162 4.46 15.73 14.06
N PHE A 163 4.89 16.98 14.00
CA PHE A 163 6.26 17.39 14.34
C PHE A 163 6.32 17.48 15.87
N HIS A 164 7.05 16.55 16.51
CA HIS A 164 7.33 16.57 17.94
C HIS A 164 8.70 17.18 18.19
#